data_3b087c5d54665569e8986636d678e440
#
_entry.id   3b087c5d54665569e8986636d678e440
#
_cell.length_a   1.000
_cell.length_b   1.000
_cell.length_c   1.000
_cell.angle_alpha   90.00
_cell.angle_beta   90.00
_cell.angle_gamma   90.00
#
_symmetry.space_group_name_H-M   'P 1'
#
loop_
_entity.id
_entity.type
_entity.pdbx_description
1 polymer ?
#
loop_
_entity_poly.entity_id
_entity_poly.type
_entity_poly.pdbx_seq_one_letter_code
_entity_poly.pdbx_strand_id
1 'polypeptide(L)'
;AIGYAAASKKLNFVVIGDLSFFYDMNALWNNHFGSNLRILLLNNGGGEIFHTLPGLEMSGTSHRFVTAVHKTSAKGWAEERGFLYQEVQDEKQLDEAMKTFTQPELLTQPVIMEVFTNKNKDARILKDYYHQLKN
;
A
#
# COMPACT_ATOMS: atom_id res chain seq x y z
N ALA A 1 4.96 -12.04 -5.01
CA ALA A 1 5.60 -10.85 -5.61
C ALA A 1 7.12 -10.94 -5.50
N ILE A 2 7.71 -11.10 -4.31
CA ILE A 2 9.17 -11.07 -4.10
C ILE A 2 9.91 -12.13 -4.92
N GLY A 3 9.46 -13.39 -4.88
CA GLY A 3 10.08 -14.47 -5.66
C GLY A 3 10.09 -14.19 -7.17
N TYR A 4 9.04 -13.57 -7.69
CA TYR A 4 8.99 -13.18 -9.09
C TYR A 4 9.97 -12.03 -9.40
N ALA A 5 10.06 -11.03 -8.52
CA ALA A 5 11.01 -9.93 -8.66
C ALA A 5 12.47 -10.44 -8.64
N ALA A 6 12.79 -11.40 -7.78
CA ALA A 6 14.11 -12.03 -7.70
C ALA A 6 14.47 -12.82 -8.97
N ALA A 7 13.47 -13.46 -9.61
CA ALA A 7 13.68 -14.25 -10.83
C ALA A 7 13.58 -13.45 -12.14
N SER A 8 13.07 -12.22 -12.10
CA SER A 8 12.79 -11.37 -13.25
C SER A 8 13.80 -10.24 -13.39
N LYS A 9 14.19 -9.92 -14.63
CA LYS A 9 14.98 -8.70 -14.95
C LYS A 9 14.09 -7.48 -15.25
N LYS A 10 12.77 -7.67 -15.30
CA LYS A 10 11.81 -6.59 -15.60
C LYS A 10 11.46 -5.83 -14.32
N LEU A 11 10.96 -4.61 -14.46
CA LEU A 11 10.32 -3.90 -13.37
C LEU A 11 9.09 -4.69 -12.87
N ASN A 12 8.96 -4.78 -11.57
CA ASN A 12 7.87 -5.48 -10.90
C ASN A 12 7.13 -4.49 -10.00
N PHE A 13 5.87 -4.26 -10.31
CA PHE A 13 5.00 -3.39 -9.53
C PHE A 13 4.10 -4.23 -8.63
N VAL A 14 4.04 -3.86 -7.37
CA VAL A 14 3.16 -4.46 -6.36
C VAL A 14 2.26 -3.35 -5.82
N VAL A 15 0.95 -3.53 -5.88
CA VAL A 15 -0.03 -2.66 -5.22
C VAL A 15 -0.60 -3.44 -4.05
N ILE A 16 -0.50 -2.88 -2.85
CA ILE A 16 -0.86 -3.59 -1.62
C ILE A 16 -1.42 -2.62 -0.58
N GLY A 17 -2.40 -3.06 0.18
CA GLY A 17 -2.91 -2.31 1.34
C GLY A 17 -2.04 -2.49 2.58
N ASP A 18 -2.19 -1.58 3.53
CA ASP A 18 -1.40 -1.50 4.76
C ASP A 18 -1.42 -2.77 5.61
N LEU A 19 -2.59 -3.32 5.93
CA LEU A 19 -2.66 -4.54 6.73
C LEU A 19 -1.98 -5.71 6.04
N SER A 20 -2.22 -5.89 4.73
CA SER A 20 -1.59 -6.97 3.97
C SER A 20 -0.07 -6.80 3.93
N PHE A 21 0.40 -5.56 3.81
CA PHE A 21 1.83 -5.26 3.84
C PHE A 21 2.44 -5.58 5.21
N PHE A 22 1.85 -5.08 6.30
CA PHE A 22 2.41 -5.27 7.64
C PHE A 22 2.34 -6.73 8.13
N TYR A 23 1.34 -7.49 7.71
CA TYR A 23 1.30 -8.93 7.99
C TYR A 23 2.40 -9.71 7.27
N ASP A 24 2.80 -9.28 6.07
CA ASP A 24 3.70 -10.01 5.17
C ASP A 24 5.06 -9.32 4.96
N MET A 25 5.33 -8.21 5.67
CA MET A 25 6.57 -7.44 5.50
C MET A 25 7.84 -8.25 5.79
N ASN A 26 7.71 -9.35 6.52
CA ASN A 26 8.83 -10.28 6.76
C ASN A 26 9.39 -10.87 5.46
N ALA A 27 8.63 -10.89 4.38
CA ALA A 27 9.14 -11.31 3.07
C ALA A 27 10.26 -10.39 2.54
N LEU A 28 10.39 -9.18 3.09
CA LEU A 28 11.37 -8.18 2.66
C LEU A 28 12.67 -8.17 3.48
N TRP A 29 12.77 -8.97 4.54
CA TRP A 29 14.01 -8.98 5.36
C TRP A 29 15.18 -9.69 4.70
N ASN A 30 14.94 -10.55 3.73
CA ASN A 30 15.90 -11.53 3.20
C ASN A 30 16.83 -11.02 2.09
N ASN A 31 16.70 -9.80 1.62
CA ASN A 31 17.56 -9.17 0.60
C ASN A 31 17.70 -9.92 -0.74
N HIS A 32 16.75 -10.82 -1.08
CA HIS A 32 16.75 -11.54 -2.37
C HIS A 32 16.03 -10.82 -3.50
N PHE A 33 15.62 -9.59 -3.28
CA PHE A 33 15.01 -8.71 -4.29
C PHE A 33 16.01 -7.62 -4.71
N GLY A 34 15.85 -7.13 -5.93
CA GLY A 34 16.69 -6.08 -6.51
C GLY A 34 15.97 -4.74 -6.67
N SER A 35 16.65 -3.80 -7.28
CA SER A 35 16.14 -2.46 -7.60
C SER A 35 14.97 -2.46 -8.60
N ASN A 36 14.63 -3.62 -9.16
CA ASN A 36 13.49 -3.82 -10.03
C ASN A 36 12.14 -3.98 -9.29
N LEU A 37 12.13 -3.92 -7.96
CA LEU A 37 10.91 -4.01 -7.15
C LEU A 37 10.37 -2.62 -6.83
N ARG A 38 9.09 -2.39 -7.12
CA ARG A 38 8.35 -1.15 -6.88
C ARG A 38 7.06 -1.49 -6.13
N ILE A 39 6.92 -1.01 -4.90
CA ILE A 39 5.76 -1.27 -4.05
C ILE A 39 4.96 0.03 -3.87
N LEU A 40 3.72 0.03 -4.35
CA LEU A 40 2.71 1.04 -4.02
C LEU A 40 1.93 0.53 -2.80
N LEU A 41 2.17 1.13 -1.66
CA LEU A 41 1.51 0.83 -0.41
C LEU A 41 0.38 1.84 -0.16
N LEU A 42 -0.86 1.37 -0.17
CA LEU A 42 -2.02 2.19 0.20
C LEU A 42 -2.26 2.06 1.70
N ASN A 43 -2.00 3.14 2.43
CA ASN A 43 -2.13 3.18 3.88
C ASN A 43 -3.30 4.08 4.29
N ASN A 44 -4.44 3.45 4.59
CA ASN A 44 -5.63 4.13 5.10
C ASN A 44 -5.83 3.92 6.62
N GLY A 45 -4.88 3.26 7.27
CA GLY A 45 -4.86 3.03 8.72
C GLY A 45 -5.73 1.89 9.19
N GLY A 46 -6.01 0.88 8.34
CA GLY A 46 -6.77 -0.32 8.74
C GLY A 46 -7.47 -1.06 7.62
N GLY A 47 -8.30 -2.02 8.01
CA GLY A 47 -9.04 -2.89 7.09
C GLY A 47 -10.32 -2.22 6.58
N GLU A 48 -10.23 -1.40 5.56
CA GLU A 48 -11.34 -0.61 5.02
C GLU A 48 -12.49 -1.46 4.48
N ILE A 49 -12.20 -2.60 3.91
CA ILE A 49 -13.21 -3.52 3.38
C ILE A 49 -14.27 -3.91 4.44
N PHE A 50 -13.88 -3.94 5.70
CA PHE A 50 -14.78 -4.30 6.80
C PHE A 50 -15.86 -3.23 7.07
N HIS A 51 -15.65 -1.98 6.62
CA HIS A 51 -16.66 -0.93 6.70
C HIS A 51 -17.76 -1.06 5.64
N THR A 52 -17.54 -1.86 4.61
CA THR A 52 -18.52 -2.10 3.55
C THR A 52 -19.32 -3.37 3.74
N LEU A 53 -18.98 -4.22 4.72
CA LEU A 53 -19.66 -5.48 4.99
C LEU A 53 -20.89 -5.28 5.88
N PRO A 54 -22.08 -5.74 5.45
CA PRO A 54 -23.31 -5.63 6.23
C PRO A 54 -23.19 -6.31 7.60
N GLY A 55 -23.65 -5.65 8.65
CA GLY A 55 -23.73 -6.21 10.00
C GLY A 55 -22.48 -5.98 10.88
N LEU A 56 -21.35 -5.59 10.34
CA LEU A 56 -20.17 -5.24 11.15
C LEU A 56 -20.27 -3.84 11.76
N GLU A 57 -21.03 -2.94 11.16
CA GLU A 57 -21.27 -1.58 11.64
C GLU A 57 -21.95 -1.53 13.03
N MET A 58 -22.67 -2.59 13.39
CA MET A 58 -23.44 -2.66 14.64
C MET A 58 -22.60 -3.09 15.85
N SER A 59 -21.37 -3.52 15.65
CA SER A 59 -20.49 -3.97 16.72
C SER A 59 -19.56 -2.86 17.16
N GLY A 60 -19.69 -2.36 18.40
CA GLY A 60 -18.75 -1.38 18.99
C GLY A 60 -17.30 -1.87 19.08
N THR A 61 -17.05 -3.15 18.83
CA THR A 61 -15.73 -3.78 18.81
C THR A 61 -15.13 -3.87 17.41
N SER A 62 -15.91 -3.57 16.36
CA SER A 62 -15.46 -3.68 14.96
C SER A 62 -14.21 -2.86 14.67
N HIS A 63 -14.16 -1.62 15.14
CA HIS A 63 -13.02 -0.73 14.93
C HIS A 63 -11.72 -1.24 15.58
N ARG A 64 -11.82 -1.87 16.73
CA ARG A 64 -10.64 -2.26 17.50
C ARG A 64 -10.05 -3.60 17.04
N PHE A 65 -10.91 -4.57 16.75
CA PHE A 65 -10.48 -5.96 16.54
C PHE A 65 -10.66 -6.44 15.11
N VAL A 66 -11.65 -5.93 14.37
CA VAL A 66 -11.94 -6.38 13.01
C VAL A 66 -11.20 -5.51 11.99
N THR A 67 -11.32 -4.20 12.11
CA THR A 67 -10.65 -3.27 11.17
C THR A 67 -9.18 -3.04 11.49
N ALA A 68 -8.71 -3.49 12.67
CA ALA A 68 -7.31 -3.38 13.09
C ALA A 68 -6.72 -1.98 12.87
N VAL A 69 -7.44 -0.93 13.32
CA VAL A 69 -7.03 0.46 13.12
C VAL A 69 -5.65 0.72 13.71
N HIS A 70 -4.78 1.37 12.94
CA HIS A 70 -3.42 1.68 13.33
C HIS A 70 -2.96 3.05 12.81
N LYS A 71 -1.76 3.45 13.23
CA LYS A 71 -1.03 4.65 12.76
C LYS A 71 0.39 4.28 12.32
N THR A 72 0.60 3.05 11.92
CA THR A 72 1.90 2.54 11.53
C THR A 72 2.26 3.03 10.13
N SER A 73 3.52 3.47 9.94
CA SER A 73 4.11 3.75 8.64
C SER A 73 5.17 2.70 8.32
N ALA A 74 5.34 2.42 7.04
CA ALA A 74 6.38 1.54 6.55
C ALA A 74 7.76 2.21 6.50
N LYS A 75 7.86 3.53 6.76
CA LYS A 75 9.08 4.33 6.59
C LYS A 75 10.32 3.71 7.22
N GLY A 76 10.29 3.51 8.53
CA GLY A 76 11.46 3.02 9.25
C GLY A 76 11.92 1.64 8.76
N TRP A 77 10.97 0.75 8.45
CA TRP A 77 11.26 -0.56 7.90
C TRP A 77 11.83 -0.47 6.47
N ALA A 78 11.23 0.36 5.62
CA ALA A 78 11.66 0.57 4.25
C ALA A 78 13.12 1.09 4.20
N GLU A 79 13.42 2.12 4.99
CA GLU A 79 14.76 2.71 5.06
C GLU A 79 15.80 1.71 5.59
N GLU A 80 15.46 0.96 6.65
CA GLU A 80 16.34 -0.07 7.21
C GLU A 80 16.63 -1.21 6.21
N ARG A 81 15.67 -1.53 5.35
CA ARG A 81 15.83 -2.56 4.31
C ARG A 81 16.43 -2.04 3.00
N GLY A 82 16.85 -0.78 2.95
CA GLY A 82 17.51 -0.17 1.80
C GLY A 82 16.58 0.19 0.65
N PHE A 83 15.30 0.40 0.92
CA PHE A 83 14.36 0.94 -0.06
C PHE A 83 14.49 2.46 -0.17
N LEU A 84 14.35 2.98 -1.38
CA LEU A 84 14.00 4.37 -1.59
C LEU A 84 12.54 4.55 -1.13
N TYR A 85 12.35 5.26 -0.03
CA TYR A 85 11.03 5.51 0.53
C TYR A 85 10.48 6.85 0.04
N GLN A 86 9.23 6.84 -0.41
CA GLN A 86 8.48 8.02 -0.81
C GLN A 86 7.18 8.10 -0.03
N GLU A 87 6.98 9.20 0.70
CA GLU A 87 5.75 9.49 1.43
C GLU A 87 4.85 10.37 0.58
N VAL A 88 3.56 10.01 0.50
CA VAL A 88 2.55 10.72 -0.28
C VAL A 88 1.32 10.95 0.58
N GLN A 89 0.95 12.21 0.77
CA GLN A 89 -0.22 12.64 1.55
C GLN A 89 -1.24 13.46 0.75
N ASP A 90 -0.87 13.91 -0.45
CA ASP A 90 -1.72 14.69 -1.34
C ASP A 90 -1.45 14.40 -2.83
N GLU A 91 -2.31 14.91 -3.71
CA GLU A 91 -2.23 14.69 -5.16
C GLU A 91 -0.94 15.25 -5.78
N LYS A 92 -0.46 16.39 -5.30
CA LYS A 92 0.77 16.99 -5.81
C LYS A 92 1.98 16.14 -5.50
N GLN A 93 2.06 15.61 -4.27
CA GLN A 93 3.11 14.67 -3.88
C GLN A 93 3.00 13.36 -4.65
N LEU A 94 1.77 12.90 -4.95
CA LEU A 94 1.55 11.72 -5.78
C LEU A 94 2.12 11.90 -7.18
N ASP A 95 1.81 13.03 -7.84
CA ASP A 95 2.31 13.33 -9.19
C ASP A 95 3.84 13.36 -9.24
N GLU A 96 4.50 13.93 -8.22
CA GLU A 96 5.96 13.93 -8.14
C GLU A 96 6.54 12.54 -7.88
N ALA A 97 5.98 11.81 -6.92
CA ALA A 97 6.45 10.47 -6.58
C ALA A 97 6.26 9.48 -7.74
N MET A 98 5.17 9.59 -8.49
CA MET A 98 4.87 8.76 -9.66
C MET A 98 5.94 8.87 -10.76
N LYS A 99 6.58 10.03 -10.92
CA LYS A 99 7.67 10.19 -11.91
C LYS A 99 8.82 9.21 -11.65
N THR A 100 9.25 9.09 -10.39
CA THR A 100 10.27 8.13 -9.97
C THR A 100 9.75 6.71 -9.95
N PHE A 101 8.51 6.54 -9.46
CA PHE A 101 7.91 5.22 -9.28
C PHE A 101 7.67 4.50 -10.60
N THR A 102 7.31 5.22 -11.66
CA THR A 102 6.98 4.64 -12.98
C THR A 102 8.10 4.74 -14.02
N GLN A 103 9.21 5.42 -13.71
CA GLN A 103 10.31 5.53 -14.68
C GLN A 103 10.79 4.13 -15.11
N PRO A 104 11.06 3.92 -16.41
CA PRO A 104 11.42 2.60 -16.94
C PRO A 104 12.84 2.15 -16.58
N GLU A 105 13.72 3.10 -16.23
CA GLU A 105 15.09 2.80 -15.83
C GLU A 105 15.13 2.19 -14.43
N LEU A 106 16.02 1.23 -14.24
CA LEU A 106 16.30 0.69 -12.92
C LEU A 106 17.01 1.74 -12.06
N LEU A 107 16.49 1.95 -10.87
CA LEU A 107 17.16 2.72 -9.83
C LEU A 107 18.25 1.88 -9.16
N THR A 108 19.03 2.51 -8.28
CA THR A 108 20.02 1.80 -7.46
C THR A 108 19.37 0.98 -6.33
N GLN A 109 18.15 1.34 -5.96
CA GLN A 109 17.41 0.76 -4.84
C GLN A 109 15.98 0.37 -5.28
N PRO A 110 15.36 -0.64 -4.64
CA PRO A 110 13.92 -0.86 -4.75
C PRO A 110 13.14 0.33 -4.16
N VAL A 111 11.88 0.48 -4.54
CA VAL A 111 11.07 1.64 -4.12
C VAL A 111 9.85 1.18 -3.33
N ILE A 112 9.58 1.86 -2.23
CA ILE A 112 8.27 1.86 -1.57
C ILE A 112 7.70 3.26 -1.63
N MET A 113 6.55 3.41 -2.30
CA MET A 113 5.75 4.62 -2.29
C MET A 113 4.54 4.37 -1.38
N GLU A 114 4.54 4.98 -0.19
CA GLU A 114 3.46 4.88 0.77
C GLU A 114 2.50 6.05 0.60
N VAL A 115 1.30 5.76 0.15
CA VAL A 115 0.23 6.74 -0.09
C VAL A 115 -0.75 6.68 1.08
N PHE A 116 -0.77 7.75 1.86
CA PHE A 116 -1.73 7.89 2.96
C PHE A 116 -3.06 8.38 2.44
N THR A 117 -4.12 7.62 2.70
CA THR A 117 -5.46 7.97 2.30
C THR A 117 -6.40 8.09 3.50
N ASN A 118 -7.63 8.51 3.24
CA ASN A 118 -8.63 8.66 4.29
C ASN A 118 -9.72 7.61 4.14
N LYS A 119 -9.79 6.67 5.08
CA LYS A 119 -10.73 5.55 5.08
C LYS A 119 -12.19 5.94 4.79
N ASN A 120 -12.67 7.08 5.32
CA ASN A 120 -14.05 7.51 5.10
C ASN A 120 -14.28 8.01 3.68
N LYS A 121 -13.27 8.66 3.08
CA LYS A 121 -13.31 9.06 1.66
C LYS A 121 -13.22 7.84 0.77
N ASP A 122 -12.33 6.91 1.08
CA ASP A 122 -12.09 5.70 0.27
C ASP A 122 -13.35 4.82 0.21
N ALA A 123 -13.99 4.57 1.37
CA ALA A 123 -15.24 3.83 1.44
C ALA A 123 -16.37 4.49 0.61
N ARG A 124 -16.45 5.82 0.66
CA ARG A 124 -17.44 6.57 -0.13
C ARG A 124 -17.17 6.46 -1.62
N ILE A 125 -15.93 6.68 -2.05
CA ILE A 125 -15.53 6.59 -3.46
C ILE A 125 -15.83 5.19 -4.01
N LEU A 126 -15.49 4.15 -3.25
CA LEU A 126 -15.74 2.76 -3.64
C LEU A 126 -17.25 2.48 -3.77
N LYS A 127 -18.05 2.97 -2.83
CA LYS A 127 -19.51 2.83 -2.87
C LYS A 127 -20.11 3.54 -4.06
N ASP A 128 -19.67 4.76 -4.34
CA ASP A 128 -20.15 5.56 -5.48
C ASP A 128 -19.76 4.88 -6.81
N TYR A 129 -18.54 4.34 -6.91
CA TYR A 129 -18.09 3.56 -8.06
C TYR A 129 -18.99 2.35 -8.35
N TYR A 130 -19.27 1.53 -7.32
CA TYR A 130 -20.15 0.38 -7.50
C TYR A 130 -21.59 0.76 -7.81
N HIS A 131 -22.07 1.90 -7.34
CA HIS A 131 -23.39 2.44 -7.74
C HIS A 131 -23.45 2.79 -9.22
N GLN A 132 -22.39 3.39 -9.76
CA GLN A 132 -22.32 3.76 -11.18
C GLN A 132 -22.26 2.53 -12.11
N LEU A 133 -21.66 1.43 -11.66
CA LEU A 133 -21.59 0.19 -12.45
C LEU A 133 -22.93 -0.55 -12.56
N LYS A 134 -23.94 -0.22 -11.73
CA LYS A 134 -25.26 -0.86 -11.75
C LYS A 134 -26.29 -0.16 -12.62
N ASN A 135 -25.93 1.00 -13.15
CA ASN A 135 -26.73 1.79 -14.09
C ASN A 135 -26.15 1.72 -15.49
#